data_9301a252d8c013bdc54cdda7c21e28d3
#
_entry.id   9301a252d8c013bdc54cdda7c21e28d3
#
_cell.length_a   1.000
_cell.length_b   1.000
_cell.length_c   1.000
_cell.angle_alpha   90.00
_cell.angle_beta   90.00
_cell.angle_gamma   90.00
#
_symmetry.space_group_name_H-M   'P 1'
#
loop_
_entity.id
_entity.type
_entity.pdbx_description
1 polymer ?
#
loop_
_entity_poly.entity_id
_entity_poly.type
_entity_poly.pdbx_seq_one_letter_code
_entity_poly.pdbx_strand_id
1 'polypeptide(L)'
;MHSTSVLGWGRGLFRATLIGTALQLAMVVLGHIEPKIAALFAMLGMFLSLVAGFLFGLWSGGLGKGGAAAGGLVAGAVCALVGIFESFYLGDVPGWVIAFGTASSAVTGAIGGFLGRLTHR
;
A
#
# COMPACT_ATOMS: atom_id res chain seq x y z
N MET A 1 21.91 -9.71 15.09
CA MET A 1 20.45 -9.73 15.20
C MET A 1 19.81 -8.50 14.57
N HIS A 2 20.24 -7.32 14.97
CA HIS A 2 19.67 -6.08 14.43
C HIS A 2 19.87 -5.96 12.92
N SER A 3 21.04 -6.32 12.41
CA SER A 3 21.31 -6.22 10.98
C SER A 3 20.40 -7.16 10.17
N THR A 4 20.15 -8.36 10.70
CA THR A 4 19.27 -9.33 10.05
C THR A 4 17.82 -8.79 10.01
N SER A 5 17.36 -8.22 11.12
CA SER A 5 16.01 -7.65 11.19
C SER A 5 15.84 -6.47 10.24
N VAL A 6 16.86 -5.60 10.18
CA VAL A 6 16.84 -4.46 9.27
C VAL A 6 16.81 -4.90 7.82
N LEU A 7 17.62 -5.90 7.45
CA LEU A 7 17.64 -6.43 6.09
C LEU A 7 16.30 -7.09 5.75
N GLY A 8 15.74 -7.85 6.69
CA GLY A 8 14.44 -8.49 6.49
C GLY A 8 13.32 -7.45 6.34
N TRP A 9 13.37 -6.39 7.14
CA TRP A 9 12.41 -5.30 7.06
C TRP A 9 12.48 -4.62 5.70
N GLY A 10 13.70 -4.31 5.23
CA GLY A 10 13.89 -3.65 3.94
C GLY A 10 13.43 -4.51 2.77
N ARG A 11 13.72 -5.81 2.79
CA ARG A 11 13.27 -6.72 1.73
C ARG A 11 11.75 -6.84 1.72
N GLY A 12 11.17 -7.02 2.90
CA GLY A 12 9.72 -7.14 3.02
C GLY A 12 9.02 -5.86 2.56
N LEU A 13 9.56 -4.72 2.95
CA LEU A 13 9.00 -3.43 2.54
C LEU A 13 9.10 -3.26 1.02
N PHE A 14 10.25 -3.58 0.44
CA PHE A 14 10.43 -3.46 -1.01
C PHE A 14 9.47 -4.37 -1.76
N ARG A 15 9.37 -5.63 -1.36
CA ARG A 15 8.48 -6.59 -2.02
C ARG A 15 7.01 -6.18 -1.89
N ALA A 16 6.60 -5.84 -0.68
CA ALA A 16 5.21 -5.46 -0.44
C ALA A 16 4.85 -4.20 -1.22
N THR A 17 5.73 -3.20 -1.21
CA THR A 17 5.51 -1.96 -1.95
C THR A 17 5.48 -2.20 -3.45
N LEU A 18 6.38 -3.05 -3.95
CA LEU A 18 6.44 -3.36 -5.37
C LEU A 18 5.15 -4.03 -5.83
N ILE A 19 4.68 -5.04 -5.09
CA ILE A 19 3.44 -5.74 -5.43
C ILE A 19 2.26 -4.79 -5.33
N GLY A 20 2.18 -4.02 -4.24
CA GLY A 20 1.10 -3.06 -4.07
C GLY A 20 1.07 -2.01 -5.16
N THR A 21 2.23 -1.49 -5.54
CA THR A 21 2.35 -0.51 -6.62
C THR A 21 1.90 -1.11 -7.94
N ALA A 22 2.35 -2.32 -8.26
CA ALA A 22 1.94 -3.00 -9.49
C ALA A 22 0.43 -3.16 -9.55
N LEU A 23 -0.19 -3.56 -8.44
CA LEU A 23 -1.65 -3.71 -8.36
C LEU A 23 -2.36 -2.36 -8.50
N GLN A 24 -1.85 -1.32 -7.88
CA GLN A 24 -2.41 0.03 -7.99
C GLN A 24 -2.34 0.54 -9.42
N LEU A 25 -1.19 0.38 -10.07
CA LEU A 25 -1.03 0.82 -11.45
C LEU A 25 -1.96 0.06 -12.40
N ALA A 26 -2.11 -1.25 -12.19
CA ALA A 26 -3.03 -2.05 -12.98
C ALA A 26 -4.47 -1.57 -12.79
N MET A 27 -4.86 -1.28 -11.55
CA MET A 27 -6.19 -0.77 -11.24
C MET A 27 -6.45 0.57 -11.94
N VAL A 28 -5.46 1.47 -11.92
CA VAL A 28 -5.59 2.79 -12.52
C VAL A 28 -5.76 2.66 -14.04
N VAL A 29 -4.99 1.80 -14.68
CA VAL A 29 -5.13 1.56 -16.13
C VAL A 29 -6.51 1.01 -16.45
N LEU A 30 -6.97 0.03 -15.68
CA LEU A 30 -8.30 -0.54 -15.89
C LEU A 30 -9.39 0.51 -15.70
N GLY A 31 -9.25 1.38 -14.69
CA GLY A 31 -10.21 2.44 -14.43
C GLY A 31 -10.19 3.53 -15.51
N HIS A 32 -9.04 3.77 -16.10
CA HIS A 32 -8.95 4.72 -17.20
C HIS A 32 -9.73 4.23 -18.42
N ILE A 33 -9.74 2.92 -18.64
CA ILE A 33 -10.45 2.29 -19.76
C ILE A 33 -11.91 2.06 -19.42
N GLU A 34 -12.20 1.64 -18.16
CA GLU A 34 -13.55 1.28 -17.73
C GLU A 34 -14.02 2.23 -16.61
N PRO A 35 -14.95 3.15 -16.89
CA PRO A 35 -15.40 4.13 -15.89
C PRO A 35 -16.02 3.53 -14.63
N LYS A 36 -16.59 2.31 -14.71
CA LYS A 36 -17.15 1.67 -13.54
C LYS A 36 -16.07 1.35 -12.51
N ILE A 37 -14.87 1.00 -12.97
CA ILE A 37 -13.74 0.75 -12.09
C ILE A 37 -13.23 2.06 -11.50
N ALA A 38 -13.19 3.12 -12.31
CA ALA A 38 -12.77 4.45 -11.83
C ALA A 38 -13.66 4.93 -10.68
N ALA A 39 -14.96 4.64 -10.73
CA ALA A 39 -15.89 5.03 -9.68
C ALA A 39 -15.59 4.35 -8.35
N LEU A 40 -14.83 3.26 -8.36
CA LEU A 40 -14.47 2.51 -7.15
C LEU A 40 -13.03 2.75 -6.70
N PHE A 41 -12.34 3.73 -7.27
CA PHE A 41 -10.92 3.95 -7.00
C PHE A 41 -10.61 4.12 -5.51
N ALA A 42 -11.42 4.90 -4.79
CA ALA A 42 -11.17 5.14 -3.38
C ALA A 42 -11.18 3.82 -2.60
N MET A 43 -12.22 3.02 -2.79
CA MET A 43 -12.39 1.76 -2.10
C MET A 43 -11.32 0.74 -2.51
N LEU A 44 -11.11 0.59 -3.83
CA LEU A 44 -10.14 -0.38 -4.35
C LEU A 44 -8.71 0.02 -3.97
N GLY A 45 -8.38 1.31 -4.05
CA GLY A 45 -7.06 1.80 -3.68
C GLY A 45 -6.74 1.54 -2.22
N MET A 46 -7.71 1.80 -1.33
CA MET A 46 -7.53 1.52 0.09
C MET A 46 -7.39 0.03 0.34
N PHE A 47 -8.18 -0.79 -0.35
CA PHE A 47 -8.07 -2.24 -0.23
C PHE A 47 -6.70 -2.74 -0.67
N LEU A 48 -6.18 -2.24 -1.79
CA LEU A 48 -4.86 -2.63 -2.26
C LEU A 48 -3.75 -2.18 -1.31
N SER A 49 -3.92 -1.02 -0.67
CA SER A 49 -2.99 -0.55 0.34
C SER A 49 -3.04 -1.43 1.59
N LEU A 50 -4.22 -1.89 1.95
CA LEU A 50 -4.37 -2.86 3.03
C LEU A 50 -3.63 -4.15 2.70
N VAL A 51 -3.76 -4.64 1.47
CA VAL A 51 -3.06 -5.84 1.01
C VAL A 51 -1.55 -5.64 1.06
N ALA A 52 -1.05 -4.50 0.57
CA ALA A 52 0.38 -4.22 0.61
C ALA A 52 0.89 -4.21 2.05
N GLY A 53 0.16 -3.56 2.95
CA GLY A 53 0.52 -3.55 4.37
C GLY A 53 0.49 -4.94 4.97
N PHE A 54 -0.54 -5.72 4.65
CA PHE A 54 -0.69 -7.08 5.14
C PHE A 54 0.49 -7.97 4.70
N LEU A 55 0.88 -7.87 3.44
CA LEU A 55 2.03 -8.61 2.93
C LEU A 55 3.30 -8.23 3.67
N PHE A 56 3.49 -6.93 3.91
CA PHE A 56 4.64 -6.50 4.69
C PHE A 56 4.60 -7.10 6.09
N GLY A 57 3.46 -7.08 6.74
CA GLY A 57 3.30 -7.66 8.08
C GLY A 57 3.62 -9.14 8.11
N LEU A 58 3.20 -9.88 7.08
CA LEU A 58 3.51 -11.30 6.97
C LEU A 58 5.01 -11.55 6.81
N TRP A 59 5.68 -10.68 6.04
CA TRP A 59 7.08 -10.90 5.68
C TRP A 59 8.07 -10.23 6.62
N SER A 60 7.60 -9.52 7.61
CA SER A 60 8.46 -8.77 8.52
C SER A 60 8.65 -9.48 9.88
N GLY A 61 8.83 -10.79 9.82
CA GLY A 61 9.08 -11.58 11.01
C GLY A 61 10.24 -11.00 11.81
N GLY A 62 10.13 -10.94 13.11
CA GLY A 62 11.13 -10.33 13.97
C GLY A 62 10.81 -8.91 14.37
N LEU A 63 9.89 -8.24 13.65
CA LEU A 63 9.42 -6.92 14.06
C LEU A 63 8.22 -7.05 14.99
N GLY A 64 8.09 -6.10 15.91
CA GLY A 64 6.90 -6.00 16.73
C GLY A 64 5.72 -5.48 15.93
N LYS A 65 4.55 -5.46 16.57
CA LYS A 65 3.32 -4.99 15.93
C LYS A 65 3.44 -3.54 15.48
N GLY A 66 4.12 -2.70 16.27
CA GLY A 66 4.34 -1.31 15.89
C GLY A 66 5.21 -1.16 14.66
N GLY A 67 6.27 -1.97 14.56
CA GLY A 67 7.14 -1.95 13.39
C GLY A 67 6.42 -2.45 12.14
N ALA A 68 5.57 -3.47 12.29
CA ALA A 68 4.78 -3.98 11.18
C ALA A 68 3.76 -2.95 10.71
N ALA A 69 3.12 -2.26 11.65
CA ALA A 69 2.16 -1.21 11.30
C ALA A 69 2.85 -0.04 10.61
N ALA A 70 4.03 0.36 11.11
CA ALA A 70 4.79 1.47 10.51
C ALA A 70 5.23 1.14 9.08
N GLY A 71 5.74 -0.07 8.86
CA GLY A 71 6.14 -0.50 7.53
C GLY A 71 4.95 -0.64 6.59
N GLY A 72 3.82 -1.14 7.12
CA GLY A 72 2.59 -1.22 6.35
C GLY A 72 2.09 0.15 5.95
N LEU A 73 2.21 1.12 6.84
CA LEU A 73 1.86 2.52 6.54
C LEU A 73 2.70 3.02 5.36
N VAL A 74 4.00 2.79 5.41
CA VAL A 74 4.90 3.23 4.35
C VAL A 74 4.57 2.54 3.03
N ALA A 75 4.39 1.21 3.07
CA ALA A 75 4.05 0.45 1.86
C ALA A 75 2.74 0.94 1.26
N GLY A 76 1.71 1.11 2.09
CA GLY A 76 0.41 1.59 1.63
C GLY A 76 0.47 3.00 1.07
N ALA A 77 1.18 3.89 1.75
CA ALA A 77 1.30 5.28 1.31
C ALA A 77 2.05 5.37 -0.02
N VAL A 78 3.17 4.66 -0.15
CA VAL A 78 3.99 4.74 -1.36
C VAL A 78 3.24 4.17 -2.56
N CYS A 79 2.66 2.97 -2.42
CA CYS A 79 1.96 2.37 -3.56
C CYS A 79 0.75 3.19 -3.97
N ALA A 80 0.02 3.75 -3.02
CA ALA A 80 -1.12 4.61 -3.33
C ALA A 80 -0.69 5.92 -3.98
N LEU A 81 0.39 6.53 -3.46
CA LEU A 81 0.91 7.78 -4.03
C LEU A 81 1.26 7.60 -5.50
N VAL A 82 1.96 6.52 -5.84
CA VAL A 82 2.33 6.25 -7.23
C VAL A 82 1.07 6.06 -8.09
N GLY A 83 0.12 5.25 -7.61
CA GLY A 83 -1.11 4.99 -8.36
C GLY A 83 -1.97 6.23 -8.53
N ILE A 84 -2.13 7.02 -7.46
CA ILE A 84 -2.95 8.23 -7.53
C ILE A 84 -2.28 9.27 -8.43
N PHE A 85 -0.95 9.39 -8.37
CA PHE A 85 -0.22 10.30 -9.22
C PHE A 85 -0.43 9.94 -10.70
N GLU A 86 -0.36 8.65 -11.03
CA GLU A 86 -0.64 8.19 -12.38
C GLU A 86 -2.07 8.55 -12.80
N SER A 87 -3.05 8.31 -11.91
CA SER A 87 -4.44 8.64 -12.19
C SER A 87 -4.64 10.12 -12.39
N PHE A 88 -3.95 10.95 -11.60
CA PHE A 88 -3.98 12.40 -11.77
C PHE A 88 -3.38 12.81 -13.11
N TYR A 89 -2.25 12.23 -13.47
CA TYR A 89 -1.59 12.49 -14.75
C TYR A 89 -2.51 12.16 -15.94
N LEU A 90 -3.26 11.06 -15.81
CA LEU A 90 -4.22 10.66 -16.86
C LEU A 90 -5.50 11.51 -16.85
N GLY A 91 -5.64 12.39 -15.89
CA GLY A 91 -6.80 13.28 -15.80
C GLY A 91 -8.02 12.67 -15.15
N ASP A 92 -7.87 11.53 -14.49
CA ASP A 92 -9.01 10.80 -13.93
C ASP A 92 -9.42 11.28 -12.55
N VAL A 93 -8.51 11.92 -11.81
CA VAL A 93 -8.79 12.42 -10.45
C VAL A 93 -8.25 13.83 -10.28
N PRO A 94 -8.88 14.65 -9.40
CA PRO A 94 -8.35 15.98 -9.09
C PRO A 94 -7.13 15.91 -8.18
N GLY A 95 -6.34 16.98 -8.15
CA GLY A 95 -5.08 17.02 -7.41
C GLY A 95 -5.21 16.79 -5.91
N TRP A 96 -6.33 17.20 -5.30
CA TRP A 96 -6.49 17.03 -3.84
C TRP A 96 -6.55 15.56 -3.43
N VAL A 97 -6.89 14.68 -4.37
CA VAL A 97 -6.94 13.23 -4.11
C VAL A 97 -5.54 12.69 -3.81
N ILE A 98 -4.50 13.33 -4.34
CA ILE A 98 -3.12 12.89 -4.07
C ILE A 98 -2.85 12.89 -2.56
N ALA A 99 -3.15 14.01 -1.89
CA ALA A 99 -2.91 14.11 -0.45
C ALA A 99 -3.90 13.27 0.36
N PHE A 100 -5.19 13.38 0.05
CA PHE A 100 -6.23 12.69 0.82
C PHE A 100 -6.14 11.17 0.63
N GLY A 101 -5.98 10.72 -0.61
CA GLY A 101 -5.89 9.28 -0.91
C GLY A 101 -4.64 8.66 -0.34
N THR A 102 -3.51 9.36 -0.39
CA THR A 102 -2.26 8.86 0.18
C THR A 102 -2.38 8.73 1.71
N ALA A 103 -2.96 9.74 2.37
CA ALA A 103 -3.15 9.69 3.81
C ALA A 103 -4.08 8.56 4.22
N SER A 104 -5.21 8.40 3.53
CA SER A 104 -6.15 7.31 3.79
C SER A 104 -5.51 5.95 3.58
N SER A 105 -4.74 5.82 2.51
CA SER A 105 -4.06 4.56 2.18
C SER A 105 -2.92 4.26 3.16
N ALA A 106 -2.28 5.28 3.71
CA ALA A 106 -1.29 5.09 4.76
C ALA A 106 -1.94 4.45 5.99
N VAL A 107 -3.13 4.93 6.37
CA VAL A 107 -3.87 4.38 7.51
C VAL A 107 -4.26 2.92 7.24
N THR A 108 -4.82 2.63 6.07
CA THR A 108 -5.20 1.25 5.74
C THR A 108 -3.98 0.34 5.62
N GLY A 109 -2.87 0.86 5.11
CA GLY A 109 -1.61 0.12 5.07
C GLY A 109 -1.11 -0.21 6.46
N ALA A 110 -1.22 0.72 7.41
CA ALA A 110 -0.84 0.48 8.80
C ALA A 110 -1.71 -0.61 9.42
N ILE A 111 -3.01 -0.56 9.18
CA ILE A 111 -3.94 -1.59 9.64
C ILE A 111 -3.58 -2.94 9.04
N GLY A 112 -3.29 -2.96 7.74
CA GLY A 112 -2.87 -4.18 7.06
C GLY A 112 -1.60 -4.76 7.66
N GLY A 113 -0.60 -3.90 7.91
CA GLY A 113 0.66 -4.34 8.52
C GLY A 113 0.45 -4.97 9.89
N PHE A 114 -0.37 -4.34 10.70
CA PHE A 114 -0.70 -4.86 12.02
C PHE A 114 -1.38 -6.23 11.91
N LEU A 115 -2.39 -6.34 11.02
CA LEU A 115 -3.11 -7.60 10.82
C LEU A 115 -2.20 -8.70 10.26
N GLY A 116 -1.32 -8.35 9.35
CA GLY A 116 -0.37 -9.31 8.80
C GLY A 116 0.58 -9.84 9.86
N ARG A 117 1.01 -8.97 10.77
CA ARG A 117 1.87 -9.37 11.90
C ARG A 117 1.15 -10.29 12.87
N LEU A 118 -0.15 -10.04 13.11
CA LEU A 118 -0.95 -10.92 13.97
C LEU A 118 -1.10 -12.30 13.35
N THR A 119 -1.18 -12.37 12.03
CA THR A 119 -1.33 -13.64 11.30
C THR A 119 0.00 -14.40 11.19
N HIS A 120 1.10 -13.67 11.19
CA HIS A 120 2.44 -14.27 11.09
C HIS A 120 2.73 -15.14 12.31
N ARG A 121 3.26 -16.33 12.07
CA ARG A 121 3.57 -17.30 13.13
C ARG A 121 5.04 -17.57 13.29
#